data_e14d0c92d4d01151cdfa723f0fd83d18
#
_entry.id   e14d0c92d4d01151cdfa723f0fd83d18
#
_cell.length_a   1.000
_cell.length_b   1.000
_cell.length_c   1.000
_cell.angle_alpha   90.00
_cell.angle_beta   90.00
_cell.angle_gamma   90.00
#
_symmetry.space_group_name_H-M   'P 1'
#
loop_
_entity.id
_entity.type
_entity.pdbx_description
1 polymer ?
#
loop_
_entity_poly.entity_id
_entity_poly.type
_entity_poly.pdbx_seq_one_letter_code
_entity_poly.pdbx_strand_id
1 'polypeptide(L)'
;MLKQKMLQDMKQNKWQFISVMIMAFLGVFIFTGIGGEWAGVESYRKGYYEQTNLADGWIWGEGFSNNDLNKIKSIDGITDAEKRCYVEVTGQDEYNPTVYLYGLEKNAICKPFIVDGEEFNPDSKGKVWLDKRFADTKGLKVGDKYTFVFKGVPFSLEVAGLIYSSEYQYYANENDLWPDFNNIGFAYCSYKSLPIKDYIINYIKSSDKSVEELVDEFAEESEDIKKNADFIKGFSKDSIINMLEKADASEFAQMTPFTQIIFTSSVDAADLSDKIDAALKDNYAVYTTRAETEGIMMLDSEMQQHKTMNRCFS
;
A
#
# COMPACT_ATOMS: atom_id res chain seq x y z
N MET A 1 35.06 61.37 -13.84
CA MET A 1 36.09 60.65 -14.61
C MET A 1 36.06 59.16 -14.50
N LEU A 2 36.03 58.53 -13.30
CA LEU A 2 36.07 57.06 -13.16
C LEU A 2 34.91 56.32 -13.85
N LYS A 3 33.67 56.81 -13.68
CA LYS A 3 32.45 56.19 -14.33
C LYS A 3 32.48 56.27 -15.86
N GLN A 4 33.02 57.37 -16.43
CA GLN A 4 33.14 57.54 -17.88
C GLN A 4 34.21 56.62 -18.47
N LYS A 5 35.30 56.39 -17.78
CA LYS A 5 36.37 55.48 -18.18
C LYS A 5 35.88 54.03 -18.12
N MET A 6 35.17 53.66 -17.03
CA MET A 6 34.58 52.34 -16.87
C MET A 6 33.55 52.01 -17.99
N LEU A 7 32.68 52.97 -18.37
CA LEU A 7 31.74 52.82 -19.47
C LEU A 7 32.45 52.73 -20.84
N GLN A 8 33.58 53.39 -21.01
CA GLN A 8 34.37 53.30 -22.22
C GLN A 8 35.06 51.94 -22.36
N ASP A 9 35.64 51.43 -21.26
CA ASP A 9 36.23 50.08 -21.20
C ASP A 9 35.20 48.99 -21.43
N MET A 10 34.00 49.12 -20.88
CA MET A 10 32.88 48.22 -21.15
C MET A 10 32.45 48.23 -22.61
N LYS A 11 32.44 49.40 -23.28
CA LYS A 11 32.11 49.48 -24.73
C LYS A 11 33.18 48.82 -25.59
N GLN A 12 34.46 49.00 -25.26
CA GLN A 12 35.56 48.39 -26.00
C GLN A 12 35.61 46.87 -25.86
N ASN A 13 35.30 46.33 -24.67
CA ASN A 13 35.35 44.90 -24.35
C ASN A 13 33.96 44.29 -24.17
N LYS A 14 32.97 44.80 -24.91
CA LYS A 14 31.56 44.43 -24.75
C LYS A 14 31.30 42.93 -24.78
N TRP A 15 31.98 42.17 -25.64
CA TRP A 15 31.82 40.74 -25.74
C TRP A 15 32.32 39.97 -24.51
N GLN A 16 33.39 40.43 -23.86
CA GLN A 16 33.84 39.86 -22.58
C GLN A 16 32.84 40.11 -21.47
N PHE A 17 32.30 41.33 -21.35
CA PHE A 17 31.28 41.67 -20.35
C PHE A 17 29.99 40.89 -20.57
N ILE A 18 29.55 40.76 -21.84
CA ILE A 18 28.38 39.98 -22.18
C ILE A 18 28.58 38.49 -21.82
N SER A 19 29.75 37.93 -22.11
CA SER A 19 30.09 36.55 -21.79
C SER A 19 30.05 36.28 -20.26
N VAL A 20 30.67 37.16 -19.47
CA VAL A 20 30.64 37.04 -18.01
C VAL A 20 29.24 37.22 -17.46
N MET A 21 28.44 38.14 -18.00
CA MET A 21 27.05 38.34 -17.61
C MET A 21 26.20 37.16 -17.92
N ILE A 22 26.36 36.53 -19.11
CA ILE A 22 25.66 35.30 -19.49
C ILE A 22 26.05 34.15 -18.55
N MET A 23 27.33 33.97 -18.25
CA MET A 23 27.78 32.92 -17.31
C MET A 23 27.20 33.11 -15.91
N ALA A 24 27.23 34.35 -15.40
CA ALA A 24 26.62 34.69 -14.11
C ALA A 24 25.10 34.41 -14.11
N PHE A 25 24.42 34.85 -15.17
CA PHE A 25 22.98 34.60 -15.35
C PHE A 25 22.65 33.10 -15.40
N LEU A 26 23.42 32.32 -16.19
CA LEU A 26 23.25 30.86 -16.28
C LEU A 26 23.48 30.18 -14.92
N GLY A 27 24.51 30.62 -14.17
CA GLY A 27 24.78 30.11 -12.83
C GLY A 27 23.61 30.34 -11.88
N VAL A 28 23.10 31.58 -11.83
CA VAL A 28 21.91 31.91 -11.01
C VAL A 28 20.66 31.18 -11.49
N PHE A 29 20.44 31.10 -12.81
CA PHE A 29 19.29 30.43 -13.40
C PHE A 29 19.25 28.94 -13.08
N ILE A 30 20.40 28.24 -13.25
CA ILE A 30 20.50 26.80 -12.91
C ILE A 30 20.27 26.60 -11.40
N PHE A 31 20.92 27.42 -10.57
CA PHE A 31 20.76 27.29 -9.11
C PHE A 31 19.33 27.53 -8.64
N THR A 32 18.68 28.60 -9.11
CA THR A 32 17.29 28.90 -8.74
C THR A 32 16.31 27.92 -9.35
N GLY A 33 16.57 27.43 -10.56
CA GLY A 33 15.75 26.44 -11.23
C GLY A 33 15.71 25.12 -10.45
N ILE A 34 16.89 24.57 -10.13
CA ILE A 34 16.98 23.32 -9.34
C ILE A 34 16.37 23.50 -7.95
N GLY A 35 16.68 24.61 -7.26
CA GLY A 35 16.11 24.87 -5.94
C GLY A 35 14.58 25.01 -5.94
N GLY A 36 14.03 25.66 -6.97
CA GLY A 36 12.59 25.84 -7.15
C GLY A 36 11.86 24.53 -7.46
N GLU A 37 12.44 23.68 -8.29
CA GLU A 37 11.89 22.36 -8.63
C GLU A 37 11.69 21.51 -7.36
N TRP A 38 12.73 21.41 -6.52
CA TRP A 38 12.65 20.61 -5.29
C TRP A 38 11.66 21.16 -4.26
N ALA A 39 11.56 22.47 -4.14
CA ALA A 39 10.54 23.08 -3.28
C ALA A 39 9.13 22.75 -3.77
N GLY A 40 8.92 22.69 -5.09
CA GLY A 40 7.67 22.27 -5.72
C GLY A 40 7.35 20.81 -5.42
N VAL A 41 8.31 19.90 -5.62
CA VAL A 41 8.14 18.46 -5.35
C VAL A 41 7.82 18.20 -3.87
N GLU A 42 8.55 18.85 -2.94
CA GLU A 42 8.28 18.72 -1.51
C GLU A 42 6.88 19.20 -1.12
N SER A 43 6.44 20.33 -1.67
CA SER A 43 5.10 20.86 -1.41
C SER A 43 4.01 19.92 -1.95
N TYR A 44 4.21 19.39 -3.16
CA TYR A 44 3.30 18.42 -3.76
C TYR A 44 3.23 17.13 -2.95
N ARG A 45 4.37 16.58 -2.54
CA ARG A 45 4.47 15.38 -1.71
C ARG A 45 3.70 15.52 -0.39
N LYS A 46 3.91 16.65 0.32
CA LYS A 46 3.17 16.92 1.56
C LYS A 46 1.67 16.97 1.33
N GLY A 47 1.23 17.72 0.33
CA GLY A 47 -0.19 17.79 -0.03
C GLY A 47 -0.79 16.43 -0.40
N TYR A 48 -0.01 15.59 -1.10
CA TYR A 48 -0.43 14.23 -1.46
C TYR A 48 -0.57 13.32 -0.22
N TYR A 49 0.40 13.36 0.72
CA TYR A 49 0.33 12.60 1.97
C TYR A 49 -0.83 13.07 2.87
N GLU A 50 -1.09 14.37 2.93
CA GLU A 50 -2.24 14.90 3.65
C GLU A 50 -3.57 14.47 3.02
N GLN A 51 -3.68 14.54 1.68
CA GLN A 51 -4.89 14.15 0.94
C GLN A 51 -5.19 12.66 1.07
N THR A 52 -4.17 11.82 1.02
CA THR A 52 -4.31 10.36 1.17
C THR A 52 -4.35 9.91 2.63
N ASN A 53 -4.11 10.81 3.57
CA ASN A 53 -3.97 10.52 5.00
C ASN A 53 -2.99 9.36 5.22
N LEU A 54 -1.75 9.54 4.75
CA LEU A 54 -0.72 8.50 4.83
C LEU A 54 -0.49 8.09 6.29
N ALA A 55 -0.48 6.79 6.57
CA ALA A 55 -0.20 6.24 7.89
C ALA A 55 1.17 6.67 8.44
N ASP A 56 1.30 6.74 9.75
CA ASP A 56 2.57 6.97 10.45
C ASP A 56 3.26 5.66 10.83
N GLY A 57 2.48 4.56 10.95
CA GLY A 57 3.01 3.24 11.24
C GLY A 57 2.14 2.10 10.70
N TRP A 58 2.81 0.97 10.48
CA TRP A 58 2.25 -0.30 9.99
C TRP A 58 2.63 -1.42 10.94
N ILE A 59 1.65 -2.17 11.38
CA ILE A 59 1.80 -3.33 12.25
C ILE A 59 1.38 -4.55 11.45
N TRP A 60 2.27 -5.51 11.27
CA TRP A 60 2.05 -6.73 10.52
C TRP A 60 1.90 -7.91 11.46
N GLY A 61 0.94 -8.78 11.18
CA GLY A 61 0.69 -9.99 11.96
C GLY A 61 -0.33 -10.89 11.30
N GLU A 62 -0.76 -11.91 12.03
CA GLU A 62 -1.72 -12.89 11.53
C GLU A 62 -3.02 -12.79 12.32
N GLY A 63 -4.11 -12.36 11.64
CA GLY A 63 -5.46 -12.45 12.19
C GLY A 63 -5.82 -11.40 13.24
N PHE A 64 -5.53 -10.12 13.01
CA PHE A 64 -5.92 -9.03 13.93
C PHE A 64 -7.43 -8.96 14.13
N SER A 65 -7.84 -9.03 15.39
CA SER A 65 -9.22 -8.89 15.84
C SER A 65 -9.65 -7.42 16.01
N ASN A 66 -10.95 -7.19 16.20
CA ASN A 66 -11.46 -5.87 16.60
C ASN A 66 -10.94 -5.46 17.99
N ASN A 67 -10.65 -6.43 18.87
CA ASN A 67 -10.08 -6.15 20.18
C ASN A 67 -8.65 -5.62 20.04
N ASP A 68 -7.84 -6.18 19.16
CA ASP A 68 -6.48 -5.71 18.90
C ASP A 68 -6.49 -4.31 18.28
N LEU A 69 -7.37 -4.06 17.34
CA LEU A 69 -7.58 -2.72 16.79
C LEU A 69 -7.97 -1.71 17.88
N ASN A 70 -8.86 -2.08 18.81
CA ASN A 70 -9.26 -1.21 19.90
C ASN A 70 -8.13 -0.94 20.91
N LYS A 71 -7.28 -1.94 21.19
CA LYS A 71 -6.08 -1.76 22.01
C LYS A 71 -5.14 -0.73 21.36
N ILE A 72 -4.88 -0.85 20.07
CA ILE A 72 -4.04 0.12 19.33
C ILE A 72 -4.66 1.52 19.38
N LYS A 73 -5.96 1.65 19.11
CA LYS A 73 -6.67 2.95 19.19
C LYS A 73 -6.62 3.59 20.58
N SER A 74 -6.47 2.81 21.63
CA SER A 74 -6.41 3.30 23.01
C SER A 74 -5.02 3.78 23.44
N ILE A 75 -4.00 3.60 22.62
CA ILE A 75 -2.63 4.06 22.91
C ILE A 75 -2.58 5.59 22.82
N ASP A 76 -2.14 6.24 23.89
CA ASP A 76 -1.93 7.69 23.90
C ASP A 76 -0.86 8.09 22.89
N GLY A 77 -1.22 8.99 21.97
CA GLY A 77 -0.43 9.40 20.82
C GLY A 77 -0.95 8.87 19.49
N ILE A 78 -1.75 7.79 19.45
CA ILE A 78 -2.43 7.33 18.24
C ILE A 78 -3.72 8.13 18.03
N THR A 79 -3.92 8.68 16.84
CA THR A 79 -5.09 9.50 16.49
C THR A 79 -6.20 8.71 15.82
N ASP A 80 -5.85 7.76 14.97
CA ASP A 80 -6.78 6.77 14.38
C ASP A 80 -6.02 5.52 13.95
N ALA A 81 -6.74 4.40 13.78
CA ALA A 81 -6.19 3.14 13.28
C ALA A 81 -7.23 2.35 12.50
N GLU A 82 -6.78 1.61 11.49
CA GLU A 82 -7.61 0.72 10.67
C GLU A 82 -6.90 -0.62 10.48
N LYS A 83 -7.69 -1.68 10.39
CA LYS A 83 -7.18 -2.99 9.99
C LYS A 83 -7.50 -3.26 8.53
N ARG A 84 -6.60 -3.96 7.85
CA ARG A 84 -6.78 -4.38 6.46
C ARG A 84 -6.18 -5.76 6.23
N CYS A 85 -6.69 -6.46 5.24
CA CYS A 85 -6.14 -7.71 4.77
C CYS A 85 -5.13 -7.40 3.67
N TYR A 86 -3.93 -7.93 3.79
CA TYR A 86 -2.93 -7.93 2.73
C TYR A 86 -2.74 -9.35 2.24
N VAL A 87 -2.84 -9.55 0.95
CA VAL A 87 -2.59 -10.84 0.30
C VAL A 87 -1.79 -10.65 -0.98
N GLU A 88 -0.87 -11.57 -1.21
CA GLU A 88 -0.20 -11.69 -2.49
C GLU A 88 -1.04 -12.61 -3.39
N VAL A 89 -1.40 -12.12 -4.56
CA VAL A 89 -2.12 -12.86 -5.57
C VAL A 89 -1.34 -12.84 -6.89
N THR A 90 -1.55 -13.85 -7.71
CA THR A 90 -0.94 -13.88 -9.06
C THR A 90 -1.96 -13.37 -10.07
N GLY A 91 -1.57 -12.41 -10.90
CA GLY A 91 -2.38 -11.99 -12.05
C GLY A 91 -2.37 -13.08 -13.12
N GLN A 92 -3.52 -13.32 -13.75
CA GLN A 92 -3.64 -14.34 -14.79
C GLN A 92 -3.46 -13.72 -16.17
N ASP A 93 -2.22 -13.46 -16.53
CA ASP A 93 -1.81 -13.01 -17.87
C ASP A 93 -0.50 -13.71 -18.30
N GLU A 94 0.11 -13.30 -19.42
CA GLU A 94 1.33 -13.91 -19.96
C GLU A 94 2.56 -13.82 -19.04
N TYR A 95 2.59 -12.82 -18.14
CA TYR A 95 3.70 -12.57 -17.22
C TYR A 95 3.48 -13.19 -15.84
N ASN A 96 2.25 -13.57 -15.49
CA ASN A 96 1.85 -14.04 -14.16
C ASN A 96 2.36 -13.10 -13.03
N PRO A 97 2.06 -11.80 -13.08
CA PRO A 97 2.59 -10.83 -12.12
C PRO A 97 2.18 -11.14 -10.69
N THR A 98 3.05 -10.83 -9.75
CA THR A 98 2.67 -10.73 -8.35
C THR A 98 1.89 -9.43 -8.13
N VAL A 99 0.67 -9.54 -7.65
CA VAL A 99 -0.15 -8.37 -7.30
C VAL A 99 -0.38 -8.32 -5.80
N TYR A 100 0.05 -7.23 -5.19
CA TYR A 100 -0.17 -6.94 -3.79
C TYR A 100 -1.57 -6.36 -3.62
N LEU A 101 -2.50 -7.22 -3.16
CA LEU A 101 -3.92 -6.90 -3.06
C LEU A 101 -4.30 -6.59 -1.61
N TYR A 102 -4.84 -5.40 -1.41
CA TYR A 102 -5.34 -4.92 -0.13
C TYR A 102 -6.86 -5.03 -0.06
N GLY A 103 -7.35 -5.86 0.85
CA GLY A 103 -8.76 -5.96 1.21
C GLY A 103 -9.08 -5.00 2.34
N LEU A 104 -9.79 -3.91 2.05
CA LEU A 104 -10.09 -2.85 3.01
C LEU A 104 -11.47 -3.03 3.64
N GLU A 105 -11.54 -2.85 4.97
CA GLU A 105 -12.79 -2.71 5.73
C GLU A 105 -13.23 -1.23 5.81
N LYS A 106 -12.25 -0.32 5.84
CA LYS A 106 -12.42 1.13 5.89
C LYS A 106 -11.47 1.81 4.92
N ASN A 107 -11.64 3.10 4.72
CA ASN A 107 -10.84 3.90 3.80
C ASN A 107 -10.63 5.31 4.36
N ALA A 108 -10.13 5.42 5.60
CA ALA A 108 -9.79 6.71 6.19
C ALA A 108 -8.28 6.98 6.22
N ILE A 109 -7.46 5.91 6.29
CA ILE A 109 -5.99 5.97 6.32
C ILE A 109 -5.44 5.33 5.05
N CYS A 110 -4.35 5.87 4.50
CA CYS A 110 -3.73 5.45 3.23
C CYS A 110 -4.75 5.35 2.08
N LYS A 111 -5.60 6.37 1.94
CA LYS A 111 -6.64 6.39 0.89
C LYS A 111 -6.01 6.26 -0.48
N PRO A 112 -6.50 5.36 -1.35
CA PRO A 112 -6.08 5.35 -2.74
C PRO A 112 -6.43 6.69 -3.40
N PHE A 113 -5.46 7.29 -4.09
CA PHE A 113 -5.68 8.50 -4.87
C PHE A 113 -6.30 8.11 -6.22
N ILE A 114 -7.57 8.44 -6.41
CA ILE A 114 -8.30 8.08 -7.63
C ILE A 114 -7.84 8.96 -8.80
N VAL A 115 -7.42 8.32 -9.88
CA VAL A 115 -7.00 8.98 -11.12
C VAL A 115 -8.12 8.92 -12.17
N ASP A 116 -8.83 7.78 -12.21
CA ASP A 116 -9.94 7.54 -13.13
C ASP A 116 -10.91 6.53 -12.53
N GLY A 117 -12.17 6.60 -12.91
CA GLY A 117 -13.21 5.69 -12.44
C GLY A 117 -13.93 6.14 -11.17
N GLU A 118 -14.41 5.17 -10.40
CA GLU A 118 -15.23 5.39 -9.22
C GLU A 118 -14.37 5.64 -7.97
N GLU A 119 -14.92 6.43 -7.03
CA GLU A 119 -14.37 6.52 -5.66
C GLU A 119 -14.36 5.14 -4.98
N PHE A 120 -13.34 4.91 -4.14
CA PHE A 120 -13.25 3.64 -3.43
C PHE A 120 -14.39 3.50 -2.40
N ASN A 121 -15.11 2.39 -2.51
CA ASN A 121 -16.17 2.06 -1.58
C ASN A 121 -15.89 0.69 -0.94
N PRO A 122 -15.63 0.61 0.39
CA PRO A 122 -15.32 -0.64 1.10
C PRO A 122 -16.48 -1.64 1.12
N ASP A 123 -17.69 -1.22 0.77
CA ASP A 123 -18.85 -2.12 0.65
C ASP A 123 -19.05 -2.70 -0.76
N SER A 124 -18.28 -2.24 -1.74
CA SER A 124 -18.35 -2.76 -3.12
C SER A 124 -17.80 -4.17 -3.21
N LYS A 125 -18.63 -5.11 -3.65
CA LYS A 125 -18.21 -6.49 -3.93
C LYS A 125 -17.86 -6.65 -5.40
N GLY A 126 -16.88 -7.51 -5.70
CA GLY A 126 -16.50 -7.86 -7.06
C GLY A 126 -15.80 -6.74 -7.85
N LYS A 127 -15.36 -5.68 -7.17
CA LYS A 127 -14.67 -4.54 -7.75
C LYS A 127 -13.23 -4.43 -7.25
N VAL A 128 -12.35 -3.91 -8.10
CA VAL A 128 -10.93 -3.66 -7.78
C VAL A 128 -10.52 -2.28 -8.29
N TRP A 129 -9.66 -1.61 -7.54
CA TRP A 129 -8.96 -0.39 -7.91
C TRP A 129 -7.50 -0.74 -8.14
N LEU A 130 -7.04 -0.61 -9.39
CA LEU A 130 -5.69 -0.99 -9.81
C LEU A 130 -4.74 0.19 -9.81
N ASP A 131 -3.48 -0.04 -9.46
CA ASP A 131 -2.44 0.95 -9.73
C ASP A 131 -2.42 1.29 -11.23
N LYS A 132 -2.45 2.60 -11.53
CA LYS A 132 -2.55 3.08 -12.91
C LYS A 132 -1.38 2.62 -13.77
N ARG A 133 -0.17 2.55 -13.21
CA ARG A 133 1.04 2.12 -13.95
C ARG A 133 0.94 0.65 -14.35
N PHE A 134 0.46 -0.19 -13.43
CA PHE A 134 0.17 -1.60 -13.72
C PHE A 134 -0.93 -1.74 -14.77
N ALA A 135 -2.04 -1.03 -14.60
CA ALA A 135 -3.17 -1.07 -15.54
C ALA A 135 -2.76 -0.59 -16.95
N ASP A 136 -2.00 0.51 -17.06
CA ASP A 136 -1.49 1.02 -18.34
C ASP A 136 -0.56 0.00 -19.03
N THR A 137 0.32 -0.66 -18.26
CA THR A 137 1.23 -1.69 -18.78
C THR A 137 0.47 -2.90 -19.32
N LYS A 138 -0.63 -3.28 -18.65
CA LYS A 138 -1.49 -4.41 -19.07
C LYS A 138 -2.58 -4.03 -20.07
N GLY A 139 -2.71 -2.74 -20.41
CA GLY A 139 -3.76 -2.23 -21.30
C GLY A 139 -5.17 -2.28 -20.70
N LEU A 140 -5.29 -2.35 -19.36
CA LEU A 140 -6.55 -2.43 -18.63
C LEU A 140 -7.17 -1.05 -18.44
N LYS A 141 -8.51 -0.99 -18.51
CA LYS A 141 -9.31 0.22 -18.33
C LYS A 141 -10.42 -0.01 -17.32
N VAL A 142 -11.00 1.08 -16.83
CA VAL A 142 -12.22 1.04 -16.01
C VAL A 142 -13.33 0.30 -16.78
N GLY A 143 -13.98 -0.65 -16.11
CA GLY A 143 -14.99 -1.55 -16.65
C GLY A 143 -14.46 -2.91 -17.14
N ASP A 144 -13.15 -3.05 -17.35
CA ASP A 144 -12.56 -4.33 -17.72
C ASP A 144 -12.57 -5.30 -16.53
N LYS A 145 -12.47 -6.60 -16.81
CA LYS A 145 -12.31 -7.62 -15.77
C LYS A 145 -10.88 -8.14 -15.77
N TYR A 146 -10.30 -8.26 -14.59
CA TYR A 146 -9.00 -8.90 -14.43
C TYR A 146 -9.10 -10.08 -13.48
N THR A 147 -8.41 -11.17 -13.82
CA THR A 147 -8.45 -12.42 -13.04
C THR A 147 -7.19 -12.52 -12.21
N PHE A 148 -7.39 -12.78 -10.93
CA PHE A 148 -6.35 -13.07 -9.95
C PHE A 148 -6.43 -14.52 -9.53
N VAL A 149 -5.33 -15.07 -9.05
CA VAL A 149 -5.25 -16.40 -8.44
C VAL A 149 -4.74 -16.25 -7.01
N PHE A 150 -5.56 -16.62 -6.04
CA PHE A 150 -5.21 -16.64 -4.62
C PHE A 150 -5.06 -18.07 -4.14
N LYS A 151 -3.85 -18.50 -3.78
CA LYS A 151 -3.55 -19.87 -3.30
C LYS A 151 -4.21 -20.96 -4.17
N GLY A 152 -4.10 -20.81 -5.50
CA GLY A 152 -4.66 -21.74 -6.48
C GLY A 152 -6.12 -21.54 -6.83
N VAL A 153 -6.83 -20.59 -6.21
CA VAL A 153 -8.23 -20.27 -6.48
C VAL A 153 -8.31 -19.04 -7.41
N PRO A 154 -8.78 -19.19 -8.66
CA PRO A 154 -8.99 -18.06 -9.55
C PRO A 154 -10.26 -17.28 -9.16
N PHE A 155 -10.16 -15.94 -9.20
CA PHE A 155 -11.31 -15.05 -9.02
C PHE A 155 -11.12 -13.80 -9.89
N SER A 156 -12.23 -13.27 -10.41
CA SER A 156 -12.20 -12.12 -11.31
C SER A 156 -12.90 -10.94 -10.67
N LEU A 157 -12.27 -9.77 -10.77
CA LEU A 157 -12.82 -8.50 -10.30
C LEU A 157 -12.95 -7.52 -11.46
N GLU A 158 -13.97 -6.67 -11.42
CA GLU A 158 -14.15 -5.56 -12.34
C GLU A 158 -13.30 -4.36 -11.92
N VAL A 159 -12.56 -3.79 -12.84
CA VAL A 159 -11.75 -2.58 -12.60
C VAL A 159 -12.69 -1.38 -12.42
N ALA A 160 -12.93 -0.99 -11.18
CA ALA A 160 -13.79 0.14 -10.85
C ALA A 160 -13.07 1.48 -10.90
N GLY A 161 -11.76 1.47 -10.70
CA GLY A 161 -10.96 2.68 -10.76
C GLY A 161 -9.47 2.42 -10.97
N LEU A 162 -8.78 3.45 -11.42
CA LEU A 162 -7.33 3.52 -11.54
C LEU A 162 -6.81 4.49 -10.49
N ILE A 163 -5.77 4.07 -9.77
CA ILE A 163 -5.32 4.76 -8.57
C ILE A 163 -3.80 4.93 -8.53
N TYR A 164 -3.34 5.82 -7.66
CA TYR A 164 -2.00 5.78 -7.09
C TYR A 164 -2.09 5.55 -5.57
N SER A 165 -1.15 4.77 -5.05
CA SER A 165 -0.98 4.55 -3.61
C SER A 165 0.11 5.46 -3.05
N SER A 166 -0.15 6.09 -1.90
CA SER A 166 0.86 6.87 -1.18
C SER A 166 1.96 6.00 -0.55
N GLU A 167 1.70 4.70 -0.39
CA GLU A 167 2.64 3.73 0.18
C GLU A 167 3.61 3.17 -0.87
N TYR A 168 3.22 3.19 -2.16
CA TYR A 168 3.96 2.59 -3.27
C TYR A 168 4.29 3.60 -4.36
N GLN A 169 4.82 4.77 -3.97
CA GLN A 169 5.23 5.78 -4.94
C GLN A 169 6.43 5.30 -5.77
N TYR A 170 7.35 4.64 -5.12
CA TYR A 170 8.47 3.95 -5.74
C TYR A 170 8.60 2.55 -5.13
N TYR A 171 8.54 1.53 -5.94
CA TYR A 171 8.78 0.14 -5.52
C TYR A 171 9.42 -0.62 -6.67
N ALA A 172 10.59 -1.19 -6.43
CA ALA A 172 11.27 -2.10 -7.33
C ALA A 172 11.63 -3.37 -6.56
N ASN A 173 11.73 -4.51 -7.24
CA ASN A 173 12.25 -5.72 -6.61
C ASN A 173 13.71 -5.52 -6.20
N GLU A 174 14.19 -6.31 -5.24
CA GLU A 174 15.56 -6.24 -4.69
C GLU A 174 16.68 -6.22 -5.74
N ASN A 175 16.45 -6.78 -6.93
CA ASN A 175 17.42 -6.86 -8.02
C ASN A 175 17.16 -5.87 -9.16
N ASP A 176 16.11 -5.06 -9.09
CA ASP A 176 15.71 -4.16 -10.14
C ASP A 176 16.00 -2.70 -9.75
N LEU A 177 16.55 -1.94 -10.68
CA LEU A 177 16.76 -0.49 -10.50
C LEU A 177 15.49 0.32 -10.74
N TRP A 178 14.51 -0.25 -11.43
CA TRP A 178 13.25 0.40 -11.82
C TRP A 178 12.07 -0.54 -11.59
N PRO A 179 10.90 0.01 -11.21
CA PRO A 179 9.67 -0.77 -11.11
C PRO A 179 9.31 -1.44 -12.44
N ASP A 180 9.11 -2.76 -12.43
CA ASP A 180 8.61 -3.50 -13.58
C ASP A 180 7.14 -3.90 -13.40
N PHE A 181 6.25 -3.08 -13.91
CA PHE A 181 4.80 -3.30 -13.84
C PHE A 181 4.29 -4.44 -14.76
N ASN A 182 5.16 -5.12 -15.51
CA ASN A 182 4.81 -6.42 -16.10
C ASN A 182 4.76 -7.53 -15.04
N ASN A 183 5.60 -7.43 -14.01
CA ASN A 183 5.80 -8.47 -13.01
C ASN A 183 5.24 -8.11 -11.63
N ILE A 184 4.95 -6.81 -11.37
CA ILE A 184 4.46 -6.34 -10.08
C ILE A 184 3.25 -5.44 -10.27
N GLY A 185 2.22 -5.60 -9.41
CA GLY A 185 1.06 -4.73 -9.36
C GLY A 185 0.62 -4.44 -7.93
N PHE A 186 -0.12 -3.34 -7.76
CA PHE A 186 -0.79 -2.97 -6.52
C PHE A 186 -2.26 -2.79 -6.77
N ALA A 187 -3.09 -3.29 -5.86
CA ALA A 187 -4.54 -3.21 -6.02
C ALA A 187 -5.24 -3.10 -4.67
N TYR A 188 -6.41 -2.48 -4.69
CA TYR A 188 -7.29 -2.35 -3.54
C TYR A 188 -8.67 -2.90 -3.89
N CYS A 189 -9.27 -3.64 -2.96
CA CYS A 189 -10.65 -4.09 -3.08
C CYS A 189 -11.34 -4.04 -1.71
N SER A 190 -12.65 -4.23 -1.68
CA SER A 190 -13.30 -4.56 -0.42
C SER A 190 -12.83 -5.93 0.08
N TYR A 191 -12.56 -6.08 1.38
CA TYR A 191 -12.25 -7.39 1.97
C TYR A 191 -13.33 -8.44 1.65
N LYS A 192 -14.58 -7.99 1.39
CA LYS A 192 -15.72 -8.83 0.99
C LYS A 192 -15.60 -9.39 -0.43
N SER A 193 -14.64 -8.91 -1.22
CA SER A 193 -14.37 -9.39 -2.59
C SER A 193 -13.33 -10.51 -2.65
N LEU A 194 -12.68 -10.82 -1.53
CA LEU A 194 -11.70 -11.90 -1.48
C LEU A 194 -12.39 -13.26 -1.54
N PRO A 195 -11.80 -14.26 -2.22
CA PRO A 195 -12.43 -15.57 -2.46
C PRO A 195 -12.26 -16.52 -1.27
N ILE A 196 -12.55 -16.06 -0.05
CA ILE A 196 -12.30 -16.81 1.19
C ILE A 196 -13.09 -18.11 1.21
N LYS A 197 -14.39 -18.07 0.82
CA LYS A 197 -15.23 -19.25 0.71
C LYS A 197 -14.63 -20.30 -0.23
N ASP A 198 -14.26 -19.87 -1.44
CA ASP A 198 -13.74 -20.78 -2.47
C ASP A 198 -12.35 -21.32 -2.07
N TYR A 199 -11.55 -20.51 -1.37
CA TYR A 199 -10.29 -20.95 -0.79
C TYR A 199 -10.51 -22.06 0.27
N ILE A 200 -11.43 -21.87 1.21
CA ILE A 200 -11.73 -22.87 2.23
C ILE A 200 -12.22 -24.17 1.59
N ILE A 201 -13.14 -24.09 0.62
CA ILE A 201 -13.63 -25.26 -0.11
C ILE A 201 -12.49 -25.99 -0.84
N ASN A 202 -11.63 -25.22 -1.54
CA ASN A 202 -10.49 -25.78 -2.25
C ASN A 202 -9.49 -26.45 -1.29
N TYR A 203 -9.22 -25.81 -0.16
CA TYR A 203 -8.36 -26.34 0.88
C TYR A 203 -8.87 -27.68 1.43
N ILE A 204 -10.17 -27.76 1.78
CA ILE A 204 -10.80 -29.00 2.25
C ILE A 204 -10.74 -30.08 1.16
N LYS A 205 -11.01 -29.75 -0.11
CA LYS A 205 -10.97 -30.68 -1.24
C LYS A 205 -9.58 -31.25 -1.50
N SER A 206 -8.55 -30.42 -1.40
CA SER A 206 -7.17 -30.79 -1.73
C SER A 206 -6.39 -31.39 -0.55
N SER A 207 -6.88 -31.24 0.67
CA SER A 207 -6.23 -31.74 1.88
C SER A 207 -6.41 -33.24 2.04
N ASP A 208 -5.33 -33.95 2.38
CA ASP A 208 -5.37 -35.36 2.78
C ASP A 208 -5.80 -35.57 4.24
N LYS A 209 -5.97 -34.50 5.02
CA LYS A 209 -6.35 -34.51 6.44
C LYS A 209 -7.76 -35.08 6.62
N SER A 210 -8.00 -35.75 7.73
CA SER A 210 -9.35 -36.17 8.14
C SER A 210 -10.22 -34.97 8.49
N VAL A 211 -11.55 -35.16 8.61
CA VAL A 211 -12.46 -34.09 9.05
C VAL A 211 -12.11 -33.63 10.47
N GLU A 212 -11.74 -34.57 11.36
CA GLU A 212 -11.35 -34.27 12.73
C GLU A 212 -10.12 -33.33 12.77
N GLU A 213 -9.06 -33.65 11.99
CA GLU A 213 -7.86 -32.83 11.90
C GLU A 213 -8.15 -31.44 11.30
N LEU A 214 -8.99 -31.35 10.27
CA LEU A 214 -9.39 -30.07 9.68
C LEU A 214 -10.21 -29.22 10.64
N VAL A 215 -11.15 -29.83 11.36
CA VAL A 215 -11.98 -29.13 12.35
C VAL A 215 -11.12 -28.60 13.51
N ASP A 216 -10.15 -29.41 13.98
CA ASP A 216 -9.24 -29.01 15.05
C ASP A 216 -8.36 -27.83 14.61
N GLU A 217 -7.82 -27.86 13.38
CA GLU A 217 -7.06 -26.75 12.79
C GLU A 217 -7.87 -25.45 12.70
N PHE A 218 -9.07 -25.51 12.13
CA PHE A 218 -9.94 -24.32 12.03
C PHE A 218 -10.49 -23.86 13.40
N ALA A 219 -10.60 -24.75 14.37
CA ALA A 219 -11.03 -24.42 15.73
C ALA A 219 -9.96 -23.63 16.51
N GLU A 220 -8.68 -23.71 16.14
CA GLU A 220 -7.62 -22.86 16.69
C GLU A 220 -7.80 -21.40 16.26
N GLU A 221 -8.34 -21.18 15.07
CA GLU A 221 -8.52 -19.84 14.47
C GLU A 221 -9.91 -19.24 14.74
N SER A 222 -10.91 -20.06 15.10
CA SER A 222 -12.32 -19.64 15.23
C SER A 222 -13.02 -20.22 16.45
N GLU A 223 -13.40 -19.37 17.41
CA GLU A 223 -14.17 -19.75 18.59
C GLU A 223 -15.55 -20.35 18.25
N ASP A 224 -16.16 -19.93 17.11
CA ASP A 224 -17.46 -20.48 16.69
C ASP A 224 -17.33 -21.90 16.14
N ILE A 225 -16.24 -22.19 15.41
CA ILE A 225 -15.92 -23.56 14.97
C ILE A 225 -15.58 -24.41 16.18
N LYS A 226 -14.80 -23.89 17.12
CA LYS A 226 -14.44 -24.58 18.36
C LYS A 226 -15.65 -24.99 19.21
N LYS A 227 -16.64 -24.11 19.35
CA LYS A 227 -17.89 -24.39 20.07
C LYS A 227 -18.72 -25.49 19.41
N ASN A 228 -18.63 -25.64 18.08
CA ASN A 228 -19.42 -26.58 17.29
C ASN A 228 -18.56 -27.75 16.78
N ALA A 229 -17.32 -27.91 17.22
CA ALA A 229 -16.35 -28.85 16.69
C ALA A 229 -16.89 -30.30 16.69
N ASP A 230 -17.45 -30.80 17.82
CA ASP A 230 -17.98 -32.14 17.95
C ASP A 230 -19.14 -32.39 16.99
N PHE A 231 -19.98 -31.41 16.74
CA PHE A 231 -21.07 -31.49 15.77
C PHE A 231 -20.53 -31.57 14.34
N ILE A 232 -19.57 -30.73 13.99
CA ILE A 232 -18.97 -30.67 12.65
C ILE A 232 -18.19 -31.96 12.33
N LYS A 233 -17.47 -32.53 13.30
CA LYS A 233 -16.75 -33.81 13.16
C LYS A 233 -17.64 -34.98 12.79
N GLY A 234 -18.94 -34.87 13.04
CA GLY A 234 -19.94 -35.91 12.66
C GLY A 234 -20.27 -35.94 11.16
N PHE A 235 -19.81 -34.99 10.36
CA PHE A 235 -20.09 -34.93 8.93
C PHE A 235 -18.94 -35.50 8.09
N SER A 236 -19.29 -36.01 6.88
CA SER A 236 -18.25 -36.32 5.87
C SER A 236 -17.72 -35.06 5.20
N LYS A 237 -16.50 -35.09 4.63
CA LYS A 237 -15.93 -34.01 3.83
C LYS A 237 -16.90 -33.51 2.76
N ASP A 238 -17.53 -34.45 2.01
CA ASP A 238 -18.46 -34.09 0.94
C ASP A 238 -19.70 -33.36 1.48
N SER A 239 -20.19 -33.75 2.67
CA SER A 239 -21.32 -33.08 3.31
C SER A 239 -20.95 -31.65 3.72
N ILE A 240 -19.76 -31.45 4.30
CA ILE A 240 -19.23 -30.12 4.65
C ILE A 240 -19.09 -29.26 3.41
N ILE A 241 -18.45 -29.78 2.36
CA ILE A 241 -18.28 -29.07 1.09
C ILE A 241 -19.62 -28.64 0.51
N ASN A 242 -20.60 -29.57 0.45
CA ASN A 242 -21.94 -29.26 -0.05
C ASN A 242 -22.68 -28.19 0.77
N MET A 243 -22.46 -28.14 2.08
CA MET A 243 -22.99 -27.06 2.94
C MET A 243 -22.33 -25.74 2.63
N LEU A 244 -20.99 -25.73 2.55
CA LEU A 244 -20.21 -24.53 2.23
C LEU A 244 -20.55 -23.97 0.84
N GLU A 245 -20.70 -24.82 -0.17
CA GLU A 245 -21.09 -24.42 -1.53
C GLU A 245 -22.44 -23.68 -1.57
N LYS A 246 -23.39 -24.07 -0.70
CA LYS A 246 -24.72 -23.45 -0.61
C LYS A 246 -24.79 -22.22 0.27
N ALA A 247 -23.81 -22.01 1.17
CA ALA A 247 -23.76 -20.86 2.05
C ALA A 247 -23.46 -19.56 1.28
N ASP A 248 -23.94 -18.42 1.80
CA ASP A 248 -23.65 -17.12 1.19
C ASP A 248 -22.17 -16.77 1.37
N ALA A 249 -21.48 -16.37 0.30
CA ALA A 249 -20.08 -15.96 0.36
C ALA A 249 -19.85 -14.77 1.31
N SER A 250 -20.88 -13.97 1.60
CA SER A 250 -20.77 -12.84 2.53
C SER A 250 -20.57 -13.26 3.99
N GLU A 251 -20.99 -14.46 4.37
CA GLU A 251 -20.78 -15.01 5.70
C GLU A 251 -19.29 -15.29 5.94
N PHE A 252 -18.58 -15.68 4.89
CA PHE A 252 -17.14 -15.97 4.94
C PHE A 252 -16.25 -14.70 4.93
N ALA A 253 -16.78 -13.56 4.54
CA ALA A 253 -16.03 -12.32 4.57
C ALA A 253 -15.55 -11.95 5.99
N GLN A 254 -16.28 -12.39 7.03
CA GLN A 254 -15.89 -12.18 8.43
C GLN A 254 -14.69 -13.08 8.83
N MET A 255 -14.42 -14.14 8.09
CA MET A 255 -13.29 -15.04 8.29
C MET A 255 -12.02 -14.53 7.55
N THR A 256 -12.10 -13.39 6.88
CA THR A 256 -10.93 -12.79 6.24
C THR A 256 -9.87 -12.46 7.30
N PRO A 257 -8.64 -13.00 7.19
CA PRO A 257 -7.58 -12.67 8.12
C PRO A 257 -7.13 -11.22 7.89
N PHE A 258 -7.28 -10.36 8.87
CA PHE A 258 -6.71 -9.03 8.83
C PHE A 258 -5.25 -9.10 9.26
N THR A 259 -4.35 -8.95 8.31
CA THR A 259 -2.91 -9.17 8.49
C THR A 259 -2.15 -7.89 8.79
N GLN A 260 -2.82 -6.75 8.75
CA GLN A 260 -2.19 -5.47 8.99
C GLN A 260 -3.11 -4.51 9.76
N ILE A 261 -2.52 -3.80 10.73
CA ILE A 261 -3.09 -2.58 11.32
C ILE A 261 -2.22 -1.41 10.87
N ILE A 262 -2.86 -0.36 10.35
CA ILE A 262 -2.22 0.91 10.03
C ILE A 262 -2.78 2.00 10.93
N PHE A 263 -1.96 2.99 11.29
CA PHE A 263 -2.42 4.04 12.17
C PHE A 263 -1.79 5.40 11.83
N THR A 264 -2.45 6.46 12.29
CA THR A 264 -1.94 7.82 12.34
C THR A 264 -1.66 8.24 13.77
N SER A 265 -0.68 9.11 13.99
CA SER A 265 -0.24 9.53 15.31
C SER A 265 -0.01 11.03 15.41
N SER A 266 -0.12 11.56 16.61
CA SER A 266 0.22 12.95 16.96
C SER A 266 1.63 13.11 17.51
N VAL A 267 2.34 11.99 17.71
CA VAL A 267 3.73 11.89 18.18
C VAL A 267 4.55 11.11 17.16
N ASP A 268 5.87 11.08 17.32
CA ASP A 268 6.71 10.24 16.47
C ASP A 268 6.31 8.76 16.61
N ALA A 269 6.04 8.10 15.49
CA ALA A 269 5.63 6.70 15.48
C ALA A 269 6.71 5.79 16.11
N ALA A 270 7.99 6.13 15.97
CA ALA A 270 9.08 5.38 16.58
C ALA A 270 8.98 5.32 18.12
N ASP A 271 8.44 6.36 18.76
CA ASP A 271 8.25 6.42 20.21
C ASP A 271 7.08 5.54 20.72
N LEU A 272 6.30 4.96 19.80
CA LEU A 272 5.14 4.13 20.14
C LEU A 272 5.45 2.64 20.22
N SER A 273 6.64 2.20 19.82
CA SER A 273 7.02 0.79 19.73
C SER A 273 6.74 0.01 21.02
N ASP A 274 7.26 0.47 22.17
CA ASP A 274 7.08 -0.21 23.46
C ASP A 274 5.60 -0.30 23.86
N LYS A 275 4.79 0.70 23.52
CA LYS A 275 3.35 0.71 23.82
C LYS A 275 2.58 -0.27 22.95
N ILE A 276 2.97 -0.40 21.68
CA ILE A 276 2.42 -1.37 20.73
C ILE A 276 2.75 -2.78 21.19
N ASP A 277 4.02 -3.04 21.57
CA ASP A 277 4.46 -4.30 22.14
C ASP A 277 3.64 -4.69 23.38
N ALA A 278 3.45 -3.76 24.30
CA ALA A 278 2.66 -4.00 25.50
C ALA A 278 1.17 -4.29 25.21
N ALA A 279 0.62 -3.67 24.16
CA ALA A 279 -0.79 -3.81 23.77
C ALA A 279 -1.07 -5.13 23.04
N LEU A 280 -0.20 -5.53 22.11
CA LEU A 280 -0.39 -6.69 21.25
C LEU A 280 0.38 -7.92 21.73
N LYS A 281 1.45 -7.73 22.49
CA LYS A 281 2.35 -8.80 22.96
C LYS A 281 2.90 -9.59 21.77
N ASP A 282 2.66 -10.90 21.77
CA ASP A 282 3.14 -11.83 20.73
C ASP A 282 2.23 -11.90 19.50
N ASN A 283 1.18 -11.06 19.43
CA ASN A 283 0.16 -11.11 18.35
C ASN A 283 0.53 -10.25 17.14
N TYR A 284 1.80 -9.94 16.93
CA TYR A 284 2.27 -9.29 15.71
C TYR A 284 3.72 -9.69 15.40
N ALA A 285 4.11 -9.60 14.13
CA ALA A 285 5.40 -10.03 13.64
C ALA A 285 6.38 -8.86 13.45
N VAL A 286 5.91 -7.76 12.87
CA VAL A 286 6.73 -6.60 12.49
C VAL A 286 5.96 -5.31 12.70
N TYR A 287 6.66 -4.30 13.19
CA TYR A 287 6.24 -2.92 13.24
C TYR A 287 7.19 -2.07 12.41
N THR A 288 6.65 -1.23 11.54
CA THR A 288 7.44 -0.32 10.71
C THR A 288 6.85 1.08 10.73
N THR A 289 7.73 2.08 10.64
CA THR A 289 7.38 3.50 10.53
C THR A 289 7.55 3.98 9.09
N ARG A 290 7.21 5.24 8.78
CA ARG A 290 7.46 5.84 7.46
C ARG A 290 8.93 5.78 7.05
N ALA A 291 9.84 5.94 8.02
CA ALA A 291 11.28 5.93 7.77
C ALA A 291 11.83 4.56 7.37
N GLU A 292 11.08 3.49 7.65
CA GLU A 292 11.44 2.09 7.40
C GLU A 292 10.63 1.48 6.26
N THR A 293 9.57 2.16 5.81
CA THR A 293 8.74 1.70 4.69
C THR A 293 9.42 2.04 3.38
N GLU A 294 9.85 1.01 2.64
CA GLU A 294 10.73 1.12 1.46
C GLU A 294 10.22 2.11 0.42
N GLY A 295 8.96 2.01 0.02
CA GLY A 295 8.37 2.89 -0.99
C GLY A 295 8.31 4.38 -0.59
N ILE A 296 8.40 4.68 0.71
CA ILE A 296 8.40 6.03 1.28
C ILE A 296 9.84 6.48 1.53
N MET A 297 10.65 5.62 2.16
CA MET A 297 12.04 5.90 2.54
C MET A 297 12.89 6.32 1.34
N MET A 298 12.73 5.68 0.20
CA MET A 298 13.53 5.96 -0.99
C MET A 298 13.30 7.39 -1.49
N LEU A 299 12.04 7.82 -1.57
CA LEU A 299 11.70 9.20 -1.93
C LEU A 299 12.19 10.21 -0.88
N ASP A 300 12.05 9.89 0.40
CA ASP A 300 12.49 10.75 1.49
C ASP A 300 14.01 10.88 1.54
N SER A 301 14.76 9.82 1.24
CA SER A 301 16.24 9.86 1.18
C SER A 301 16.75 10.72 0.02
N GLU A 302 16.14 10.63 -1.16
CA GLU A 302 16.46 11.51 -2.29
C GLU A 302 16.20 12.98 -1.95
N MET A 303 15.06 13.28 -1.33
CA MET A 303 14.72 14.63 -0.90
C MET A 303 15.72 15.19 0.13
N GLN A 304 16.19 14.39 1.06
CA GLN A 304 17.21 14.75 2.04
C GLN A 304 18.57 15.03 1.38
N GLN A 305 18.99 14.22 0.42
CA GLN A 305 20.24 14.45 -0.33
C GLN A 305 20.20 15.77 -1.08
N HIS A 306 19.10 16.11 -1.73
CA HIS A 306 18.95 17.38 -2.43
C HIS A 306 18.91 18.59 -1.49
N LYS A 307 18.26 18.49 -0.33
CA LYS A 307 18.32 19.51 0.72
C LYS A 307 19.75 19.76 1.21
N THR A 308 20.53 18.70 1.35
CA THR A 308 21.93 18.78 1.78
C THR A 308 22.79 19.44 0.71
N MET A 309 22.63 19.05 -0.56
CA MET A 309 23.35 19.70 -1.67
C MET A 309 23.02 21.19 -1.75
N ASN A 310 21.77 21.59 -1.67
CA ASN A 310 21.40 23.02 -1.67
C ASN A 310 22.02 23.80 -0.51
N ARG A 311 22.18 23.18 0.67
CA ARG A 311 22.87 23.84 1.82
C ARG A 311 24.39 23.97 1.62
N CYS A 312 25.01 23.05 0.87
CA CYS A 312 26.44 23.13 0.57
C CYS A 312 26.77 24.20 -0.47
N PHE A 313 25.80 24.66 -1.25
CA PHE A 313 25.96 25.67 -2.30
C PHE A 313 25.36 27.04 -1.91
N SER A 314 24.72 27.16 -0.75
CA SER A 314 24.21 28.43 -0.18
C SER A 314 25.20 29.03 0.81
#